data_fc885e55b6b9770164aa01b8e2e0e0db
#
_entry.id   fc885e55b6b9770164aa01b8e2e0e0db
#
_cell.length_a   1.000
_cell.length_b   1.000
_cell.length_c   1.000
_cell.angle_alpha   90.00
_cell.angle_beta   90.00
_cell.angle_gamma   90.00
#
_symmetry.space_group_name_H-M   'P 1'
#
loop_
_entity.id
_entity.type
_entity.pdbx_description
1 polymer ?
#
loop_
_entity_poly.entity_id
_entity_poly.type
_entity_poly.pdbx_seq_one_letter_code
_entity_poly.pdbx_strand_id
1 'polypeptide(L)'
;MILFEDIFNRAVNLFDDPDIRRAYELNPVEFSQTMRPYLINGLGMFANPTTVSSRFSDYTEAQGKLEVFDGDGGATYTLSTVPVDNSVMSFFIGKTPDPLAEYDPTTQKVTFSTNVPVGTRCSCEWYYAGEFKADFTGFSSNISPSFIASRTKDILAHCLLLGWAENEKNFMLDIRGILTDTDFKLHSPANSVRAKTEWYQNIREGLNDLTQKLSWDLWSGAIGGRQIGK
;
A
#
# COMPACT_ATOMS: atom_id res chain seq x y z
N MET A 1 15.47 3.70 -2.73
CA MET A 1 14.38 3.66 -1.74
C MET A 1 13.06 3.64 -2.48
N ILE A 2 12.07 2.91 -2.00
CA ILE A 2 10.72 2.81 -2.57
C ILE A 2 9.75 3.08 -1.45
N LEU A 3 8.98 4.16 -1.55
CA LEU A 3 7.97 4.53 -0.57
C LEU A 3 6.80 3.52 -0.61
N PHE A 4 6.26 3.18 0.55
CA PHE A 4 5.07 2.32 0.64
C PHE A 4 3.89 2.97 -0.07
N GLU A 5 3.79 4.29 -0.01
CA GLU A 5 2.74 5.07 -0.66
C GLU A 5 2.75 4.93 -2.19
N ASP A 6 3.94 4.88 -2.80
CA ASP A 6 4.08 4.59 -4.23
C ASP A 6 3.53 3.19 -4.58
N ILE A 7 3.69 2.23 -3.65
CA ILE A 7 3.20 0.86 -3.82
C ILE A 7 1.68 0.85 -3.68
N PHE A 8 1.13 1.55 -2.69
CA PHE A 8 -0.32 1.64 -2.47
C PHE A 8 -1.02 2.27 -3.67
N ASN A 9 -0.52 3.40 -4.15
CA ASN A 9 -1.04 4.07 -5.34
C ASN A 9 -1.04 3.14 -6.58
N ARG A 10 0.01 2.33 -6.72
CA ARG A 10 0.08 1.35 -7.81
C ARG A 10 -0.89 0.19 -7.61
N ALA A 11 -1.01 -0.30 -6.38
CA ALA A 11 -1.89 -1.41 -6.02
C ALA A 11 -3.37 -1.06 -6.17
N VAL A 12 -3.78 0.16 -5.84
CA VAL A 12 -5.17 0.64 -6.02
C VAL A 12 -5.68 0.41 -7.43
N ASN A 13 -4.80 0.48 -8.44
CA ASN A 13 -5.16 0.22 -9.83
C ASN A 13 -5.22 -1.27 -10.20
N LEU A 14 -4.73 -2.16 -9.33
CA LEU A 14 -4.80 -3.62 -9.50
C LEU A 14 -6.03 -4.23 -8.83
N PHE A 15 -6.64 -3.52 -7.89
CA PHE A 15 -7.91 -3.92 -7.30
C PHE A 15 -9.04 -3.64 -8.30
N ASP A 16 -9.84 -4.65 -8.58
CA ASP A 16 -11.06 -4.52 -9.40
C ASP A 16 -12.26 -4.14 -8.51
N ASP A 17 -12.03 -3.19 -7.61
CA ASP A 17 -13.02 -2.71 -6.65
C ASP A 17 -12.99 -1.17 -6.58
N PRO A 18 -14.05 -0.50 -7.06
CA PRO A 18 -14.13 0.96 -7.05
C PRO A 18 -14.18 1.55 -5.63
N ASP A 19 -14.65 0.79 -4.64
CA ASP A 19 -14.73 1.27 -3.26
C ASP A 19 -13.33 1.38 -2.63
N ILE A 20 -12.40 0.51 -3.01
CA ILE A 20 -10.99 0.59 -2.59
C ILE A 20 -10.33 1.87 -3.10
N ARG A 21 -10.56 2.22 -4.37
CA ARG A 21 -10.05 3.47 -4.95
C ARG A 21 -10.65 4.68 -4.23
N ARG A 22 -11.95 4.66 -4.01
CA ARG A 22 -12.65 5.74 -3.30
C ARG A 22 -12.16 5.89 -1.86
N ALA A 23 -11.89 4.80 -1.15
CA ALA A 23 -11.32 4.84 0.19
C ALA A 23 -9.94 5.52 0.20
N TYR A 24 -9.08 5.20 -0.77
CA TYR A 24 -7.78 5.83 -0.94
C TYR A 24 -7.87 7.34 -1.19
N GLU A 25 -8.82 7.78 -2.03
CA GLU A 25 -9.03 9.20 -2.36
C GLU A 25 -9.63 10.01 -1.19
N LEU A 26 -10.53 9.40 -0.41
CA LEU A 26 -11.24 10.10 0.67
C LEU A 26 -10.46 10.13 2.00
N ASN A 27 -9.73 9.08 2.32
CA ASN A 27 -8.96 8.98 3.55
C ASN A 27 -7.66 8.18 3.32
N PRO A 28 -6.65 8.80 2.70
CA PRO A 28 -5.39 8.13 2.39
C PRO A 28 -4.65 7.63 3.65
N VAL A 29 -4.82 8.29 4.80
CA VAL A 29 -4.20 7.86 6.06
C VAL A 29 -4.78 6.53 6.52
N GLU A 30 -6.09 6.42 6.66
CA GLU A 30 -6.75 5.18 7.08
C GLU A 30 -6.48 4.05 6.08
N PHE A 31 -6.49 4.36 4.80
CA PHE A 31 -6.14 3.41 3.75
C PHE A 31 -4.72 2.87 3.94
N SER A 32 -3.73 3.76 4.12
CA SER A 32 -2.32 3.37 4.27
C SER A 32 -2.08 2.58 5.55
N GLN A 33 -2.73 2.96 6.66
CA GLN A 33 -2.69 2.22 7.92
C GLN A 33 -3.27 0.80 7.75
N THR A 34 -4.36 0.67 7.02
CA THR A 34 -5.03 -0.61 6.75
C THR A 34 -4.23 -1.49 5.79
N MET A 35 -3.65 -0.90 4.74
CA MET A 35 -2.96 -1.67 3.68
C MET A 35 -1.53 -2.08 4.04
N ARG A 36 -0.87 -1.34 4.92
CA ARG A 36 0.50 -1.66 5.36
C ARG A 36 0.66 -3.08 5.90
N PRO A 37 -0.17 -3.57 6.84
CA PRO A 37 -0.08 -4.95 7.31
C PRO A 37 -0.24 -6.00 6.21
N TYR A 38 -1.11 -5.76 5.23
CA TYR A 38 -1.29 -6.68 4.10
C TYR A 38 -0.06 -6.73 3.21
N LEU A 39 0.61 -5.59 2.97
CA LEU A 39 1.87 -5.56 2.23
C LEU A 39 2.95 -6.38 2.93
N ILE A 40 3.11 -6.19 4.24
CA ILE A 40 4.11 -6.92 5.04
C ILE A 40 3.80 -8.42 5.07
N ASN A 41 2.52 -8.78 5.23
CA ASN A 41 2.09 -10.17 5.21
C ASN A 41 2.36 -10.83 3.84
N GLY A 42 2.00 -10.15 2.75
CA GLY A 42 2.26 -10.63 1.40
C GLY A 42 3.74 -10.82 1.08
N LEU A 43 4.61 -9.95 1.62
CA LEU A 43 6.05 -10.15 1.55
C LEU A 43 6.52 -11.42 2.26
N GLY A 44 5.94 -11.72 3.43
CA GLY A 44 6.22 -12.95 4.16
C GLY A 44 5.84 -14.22 3.39
N MET A 45 4.81 -14.15 2.55
CA MET A 45 4.38 -15.25 1.68
C MET A 45 5.25 -15.40 0.43
N PHE A 46 5.97 -14.35 0.08
CA PHE A 46 6.81 -14.27 -1.09
C PHE A 46 8.23 -14.76 -0.76
N ALA A 47 8.49 -16.05 -0.92
CA ALA A 47 9.75 -16.69 -0.54
C ALA A 47 10.70 -16.96 -1.71
N ASN A 48 10.26 -16.92 -2.95
CA ASN A 48 11.05 -17.33 -4.12
C ASN A 48 10.97 -16.32 -5.28
N PRO A 49 12.06 -16.08 -6.01
CA PRO A 49 13.41 -16.52 -5.71
C PRO A 49 14.03 -15.74 -4.52
N THR A 50 14.77 -16.42 -3.67
CA THR A 50 15.39 -15.84 -2.45
C THR A 50 16.32 -14.67 -2.75
N THR A 51 16.92 -14.64 -3.93
CA THR A 51 17.79 -13.55 -4.40
C THR A 51 17.05 -12.21 -4.55
N VAL A 52 15.74 -12.24 -4.73
CA VAL A 52 14.88 -11.05 -4.81
C VAL A 52 14.19 -10.82 -3.48
N SER A 53 13.56 -11.83 -2.88
CA SER A 53 12.77 -11.68 -1.64
C SER A 53 13.60 -11.22 -0.45
N SER A 54 14.85 -11.68 -0.33
CA SER A 54 15.75 -11.26 0.76
C SER A 54 16.07 -9.76 0.75
N ARG A 55 15.88 -9.07 -0.37
CA ARG A 55 16.12 -7.62 -0.51
C ARG A 55 14.97 -6.76 -0.01
N PHE A 56 13.82 -7.36 0.24
CA PHE A 56 12.63 -6.67 0.74
C PHE A 56 12.43 -6.81 2.25
N SER A 57 13.40 -7.39 2.96
CA SER A 57 13.32 -7.58 4.42
C SER A 57 13.65 -6.31 5.21
N ASP A 58 14.28 -5.31 4.59
CA ASP A 58 14.67 -4.07 5.27
C ASP A 58 13.75 -2.92 4.86
N TYR A 59 12.93 -2.48 5.81
CA TYR A 59 12.01 -1.35 5.66
C TYR A 59 11.96 -0.52 6.94
N THR A 60 11.57 0.75 6.80
CA THR A 60 11.44 1.66 7.94
C THR A 60 10.11 1.47 8.67
N GLU A 61 10.10 1.78 9.97
CA GLU A 61 8.88 1.79 10.78
C GLU A 61 7.95 2.92 10.37
N ALA A 62 6.65 2.65 10.51
CA ALA A 62 5.63 3.66 10.27
C ALA A 62 5.59 4.69 11.40
N GLN A 63 5.21 5.91 11.06
CA GLN A 63 4.98 7.00 12.00
C GLN A 63 3.69 7.72 11.65
N GLY A 64 2.97 8.19 12.65
CA GLY A 64 1.74 8.94 12.42
C GLY A 64 1.27 9.66 13.66
N LYS A 65 0.45 10.69 13.43
CA LYS A 65 -0.16 11.48 14.52
C LYS A 65 -1.48 12.08 14.06
N LEU A 66 -2.41 12.11 14.98
CA LEU A 66 -3.66 12.85 14.88
C LEU A 66 -3.56 14.12 15.73
N GLU A 67 -3.83 15.28 15.13
CA GLU A 67 -3.98 16.56 15.82
C GLU A 67 -5.41 17.06 15.69
N VAL A 68 -5.98 17.51 16.81
CA VAL A 68 -7.36 18.00 16.87
C VAL A 68 -7.34 19.46 17.29
N PHE A 69 -8.12 20.28 16.62
CA PHE A 69 -8.26 21.70 16.87
C PHE A 69 -9.73 22.04 17.20
N ASP A 70 -9.92 22.99 18.07
CA ASP A 70 -11.24 23.58 18.32
C ASP A 70 -11.44 24.75 17.34
N GLY A 71 -12.55 24.74 16.62
CA GLY A 71 -12.89 25.77 15.66
C GLY A 71 -13.02 27.15 16.33
N ASP A 72 -12.35 28.12 15.76
CA ASP A 72 -12.32 29.52 16.20
C ASP A 72 -12.99 30.50 15.21
N GLY A 73 -13.61 29.96 14.15
CA GLY A 73 -14.18 30.73 13.07
C GLY A 73 -13.21 30.98 11.91
N GLY A 74 -11.95 30.56 12.05
CA GLY A 74 -10.94 30.59 10.98
C GLY A 74 -10.87 29.30 10.19
N ALA A 75 -9.98 29.28 9.20
CA ALA A 75 -9.72 28.10 8.37
C ALA A 75 -8.30 27.54 8.57
N THR A 76 -7.42 28.26 9.28
CA THR A 76 -5.99 27.93 9.33
C THR A 76 -5.53 27.62 10.75
N TYR A 77 -4.90 26.46 10.93
CA TYR A 77 -4.41 25.96 12.21
C TYR A 77 -2.93 25.53 12.09
N THR A 78 -2.16 25.70 13.17
CA THR A 78 -0.73 25.32 13.19
C THR A 78 -0.58 23.95 13.82
N LEU A 79 0.13 23.04 13.14
CA LEU A 79 0.48 21.73 13.71
C LEU A 79 1.51 21.86 14.84
N SER A 80 1.34 21.07 15.87
CA SER A 80 2.30 20.99 16.98
C SER A 80 3.51 20.11 16.64
N THR A 81 3.35 19.26 15.64
CA THR A 81 4.39 18.30 15.21
C THR A 81 4.55 18.39 13.69
N VAL A 82 5.77 18.49 13.25
CA VAL A 82 6.08 18.45 11.81
C VAL A 82 5.90 17.02 11.29
N PRO A 83 5.04 16.80 10.28
CA PRO A 83 4.95 15.51 9.62
C PRO A 83 6.28 15.07 9.00
N VAL A 84 6.53 13.78 8.99
CA VAL A 84 7.69 13.22 8.29
C VAL A 84 7.52 13.45 6.79
N ASP A 85 8.61 13.71 6.07
CA ASP A 85 8.58 13.84 4.62
C ASP A 85 7.91 12.63 3.96
N ASN A 86 7.13 12.88 2.92
CA ASN A 86 6.33 11.87 2.21
C ASN A 86 5.22 11.22 3.06
N SER A 87 4.78 11.83 4.16
CA SER A 87 3.57 11.41 4.85
C SER A 87 2.33 11.75 4.02
N VAL A 88 1.35 10.85 4.04
CA VAL A 88 -0.01 11.16 3.59
C VAL A 88 -0.78 11.86 4.69
N MET A 89 -1.75 12.67 4.30
CA MET A 89 -2.54 13.46 5.24
C MET A 89 -4.03 13.31 4.95
N SER A 90 -4.81 13.30 6.02
CA SER A 90 -6.27 13.34 5.98
C SER A 90 -6.78 14.46 6.87
N PHE A 91 -7.78 15.20 6.40
CA PHE A 91 -8.33 16.35 7.09
C PHE A 91 -9.83 16.17 7.28
N PHE A 92 -10.33 16.59 8.44
CA PHE A 92 -11.74 16.44 8.79
C PHE A 92 -12.27 17.69 9.48
N ILE A 93 -13.50 18.09 9.12
CA ILE A 93 -14.31 19.06 9.87
C ILE A 93 -15.44 18.29 10.55
N GLY A 94 -15.38 18.15 11.85
CA GLY A 94 -16.20 17.20 12.59
C GLY A 94 -15.89 15.76 12.20
N LYS A 95 -16.83 15.11 11.51
CA LYS A 95 -16.68 13.74 10.98
C LYS A 95 -16.62 13.72 9.43
N THR A 96 -16.66 14.87 8.80
CA THR A 96 -16.71 14.98 7.35
C THR A 96 -15.29 15.17 6.81
N PRO A 97 -14.81 14.32 5.90
CA PRO A 97 -13.54 14.52 5.23
C PRO A 97 -13.50 15.84 4.47
N ASP A 98 -12.36 16.53 4.51
CA ASP A 98 -12.11 17.74 3.73
C ASP A 98 -10.93 17.49 2.77
N PRO A 99 -11.17 16.89 1.60
CA PRO A 99 -10.11 16.54 0.64
C PRO A 99 -9.49 17.75 -0.05
N LEU A 100 -10.03 18.96 0.16
CA LEU A 100 -9.51 20.21 -0.39
C LEU A 100 -8.65 20.99 0.63
N ALA A 101 -8.52 20.48 1.85
CA ALA A 101 -7.63 21.08 2.83
C ALA A 101 -6.16 20.84 2.43
N GLU A 102 -5.31 21.80 2.74
CA GLU A 102 -3.90 21.77 2.37
C GLU A 102 -2.99 21.97 3.59
N TYR A 103 -1.81 21.36 3.54
CA TYR A 103 -0.75 21.56 4.51
C TYR A 103 0.43 22.27 3.86
N ASP A 104 0.86 23.37 4.47
CA ASP A 104 2.08 24.08 4.08
C ASP A 104 3.25 23.66 5.00
N PRO A 105 4.25 22.92 4.52
CA PRO A 105 5.38 22.48 5.31
C PRO A 105 6.29 23.63 5.75
N THR A 106 6.27 24.77 5.04
CA THR A 106 7.10 25.93 5.37
C THR A 106 6.60 26.66 6.60
N THR A 107 5.28 26.81 6.71
CA THR A 107 4.63 27.50 7.85
C THR A 107 4.11 26.55 8.90
N GLN A 108 4.11 25.24 8.63
CA GLN A 108 3.55 24.19 9.46
C GLN A 108 2.04 24.37 9.71
N LYS A 109 1.33 24.93 8.75
CA LYS A 109 -0.08 25.25 8.86
C LYS A 109 -0.93 24.36 7.96
N VAL A 110 -2.06 23.97 8.52
CA VAL A 110 -3.16 23.33 7.80
C VAL A 110 -4.20 24.41 7.48
N THR A 111 -4.65 24.47 6.24
CA THR A 111 -5.74 25.34 5.80
C THR A 111 -6.90 24.48 5.31
N PHE A 112 -8.02 24.50 6.03
CA PHE A 112 -9.24 23.83 5.63
C PHE A 112 -9.92 24.58 4.47
N SER A 113 -10.70 23.87 3.67
CA SER A 113 -11.41 24.44 2.51
C SER A 113 -12.46 25.49 2.89
N THR A 114 -12.94 25.44 4.13
CA THR A 114 -13.93 26.37 4.68
C THR A 114 -13.56 26.78 6.10
N ASN A 115 -14.07 27.93 6.54
CA ASN A 115 -13.94 28.35 7.92
C ASN A 115 -14.57 27.33 8.87
N VAL A 116 -13.86 26.93 9.93
CA VAL A 116 -14.36 26.00 10.92
C VAL A 116 -15.16 26.75 11.99
N PRO A 117 -16.49 26.51 12.09
CA PRO A 117 -17.32 27.24 13.04
C PRO A 117 -16.83 27.08 14.50
N VAL A 118 -17.01 28.11 15.30
CA VAL A 118 -16.72 28.06 16.74
C VAL A 118 -17.49 26.92 17.40
N GLY A 119 -16.79 26.08 18.18
CA GLY A 119 -17.36 24.91 18.84
C GLY A 119 -17.42 23.64 17.97
N THR A 120 -17.02 23.73 16.70
CA THR A 120 -16.82 22.55 15.84
C THR A 120 -15.37 22.11 15.95
N ARG A 121 -15.13 20.81 16.13
CA ARG A 121 -13.76 20.27 16.07
C ARG A 121 -13.35 20.01 14.65
N CYS A 122 -12.11 20.31 14.31
CA CYS A 122 -11.48 19.85 13.09
C CYS A 122 -10.19 19.08 13.45
N SER A 123 -9.74 18.26 12.54
CA SER A 123 -8.55 17.43 12.76
C SER A 123 -7.72 17.26 11.51
N CYS A 124 -6.43 17.10 11.72
CA CYS A 124 -5.46 16.69 10.73
C CYS A 124 -4.80 15.41 11.24
N GLU A 125 -4.85 14.37 10.43
CA GLU A 125 -4.11 13.14 10.67
C GLU A 125 -3.04 13.00 9.58
N TRP A 126 -1.83 12.64 9.96
CA TRP A 126 -0.77 12.33 9.02
C TRP A 126 -0.16 10.96 9.33
N TYR A 127 0.29 10.29 8.28
CA TYR A 127 0.86 8.96 8.39
C TYR A 127 1.96 8.76 7.36
N TYR A 128 3.14 8.38 7.84
CA TYR A 128 4.25 7.90 7.04
C TYR A 128 4.25 6.37 7.12
N ALA A 129 3.87 5.72 6.03
CA ALA A 129 3.75 4.26 6.01
C ALA A 129 5.11 3.53 6.02
N GLY A 130 6.17 4.25 5.69
CA GLY A 130 7.52 3.69 5.61
C GLY A 130 8.03 3.58 4.17
N GLU A 131 9.25 3.05 4.05
CA GLU A 131 9.91 2.83 2.77
C GLU A 131 10.73 1.54 2.80
N PHE A 132 10.89 0.90 1.64
CA PHE A 132 11.86 -0.17 1.45
C PHE A 132 13.22 0.41 1.09
N LYS A 133 14.24 -0.13 1.75
CA LYS A 133 15.66 0.17 1.47
C LYS A 133 16.24 -0.76 0.41
N ALA A 134 15.40 -1.36 -0.43
CA ALA A 134 15.83 -2.30 -1.46
C ALA A 134 16.95 -1.70 -2.31
N ASP A 135 18.13 -2.32 -2.25
CA ASP A 135 19.29 -1.95 -3.02
C ASP A 135 19.56 -3.01 -4.09
N PHE A 136 19.40 -2.62 -5.35
CA PHE A 136 19.77 -3.42 -6.51
C PHE A 136 21.08 -2.94 -7.16
N THR A 137 21.87 -2.11 -6.46
CA THR A 137 23.21 -1.75 -6.90
C THR A 137 24.10 -3.00 -6.93
N GLY A 138 24.92 -3.12 -7.95
CA GLY A 138 25.78 -4.30 -8.17
C GLY A 138 25.19 -5.34 -9.13
N PHE A 139 23.95 -5.17 -9.58
CA PHE A 139 23.44 -5.86 -10.77
C PHE A 139 23.74 -5.01 -12.01
N SER A 140 24.24 -5.66 -13.03
CA SER A 140 24.79 -5.15 -14.27
C SER A 140 24.31 -3.77 -14.77
N SER A 141 25.28 -3.04 -15.30
CA SER A 141 25.16 -1.70 -15.91
C SER A 141 24.26 -1.59 -17.15
N ASN A 142 23.64 -2.66 -17.63
CA ASN A 142 22.87 -2.66 -18.86
C ASN A 142 21.36 -2.42 -18.67
N ILE A 143 20.87 -2.43 -17.41
CA ILE A 143 19.47 -2.20 -17.11
C ILE A 143 19.33 -0.85 -16.41
N SER A 144 18.43 -0.02 -16.90
CA SER A 144 18.15 1.29 -16.28
C SER A 144 17.68 1.13 -14.83
N PRO A 145 18.24 1.89 -13.87
CA PRO A 145 17.75 1.90 -12.49
C PRO A 145 16.26 2.20 -12.37
N SER A 146 15.72 3.04 -13.25
CA SER A 146 14.29 3.37 -13.29
C SER A 146 13.42 2.18 -13.71
N PHE A 147 13.92 1.34 -14.61
CA PHE A 147 13.23 0.11 -15.00
C PHE A 147 13.19 -0.89 -13.84
N ILE A 148 14.30 -1.09 -13.14
CA ILE A 148 14.37 -1.95 -11.95
C ILE A 148 13.42 -1.44 -10.87
N ALA A 149 13.43 -0.14 -10.58
CA ALA A 149 12.53 0.47 -9.60
C ALA A 149 11.05 0.27 -9.97
N SER A 150 10.69 0.44 -11.25
CA SER A 150 9.32 0.22 -11.72
C SER A 150 8.90 -1.24 -11.54
N ARG A 151 9.73 -2.20 -11.97
CA ARG A 151 9.47 -3.64 -11.80
C ARG A 151 9.35 -4.03 -10.33
N THR A 152 10.18 -3.46 -9.48
CA THR A 152 10.12 -3.68 -8.03
C THR A 152 8.81 -3.18 -7.44
N LYS A 153 8.34 -1.98 -7.84
CA LYS A 153 7.04 -1.46 -7.41
C LYS A 153 5.88 -2.38 -7.86
N ASP A 154 5.95 -2.95 -9.06
CA ASP A 154 4.95 -3.93 -9.55
C ASP A 154 4.91 -5.18 -8.67
N ILE A 155 6.07 -5.74 -8.34
CA ILE A 155 6.18 -6.91 -7.46
C ILE A 155 5.60 -6.61 -6.09
N LEU A 156 5.97 -5.45 -5.49
CA LEU A 156 5.49 -5.05 -4.17
C LEU A 156 3.97 -4.80 -4.16
N ALA A 157 3.42 -4.21 -5.23
CA ALA A 157 1.98 -4.05 -5.37
C ALA A 157 1.24 -5.39 -5.45
N HIS A 158 1.82 -6.39 -6.12
CA HIS A 158 1.26 -7.74 -6.15
C HIS A 158 1.43 -8.47 -4.81
N CYS A 159 2.49 -8.19 -4.04
CA CYS A 159 2.61 -8.69 -2.66
C CYS A 159 1.49 -8.14 -1.77
N LEU A 160 1.18 -6.84 -1.86
CA LEU A 160 0.05 -6.25 -1.16
C LEU A 160 -1.26 -6.95 -1.53
N LEU A 161 -1.51 -7.11 -2.83
CA LEU A 161 -2.71 -7.78 -3.33
C LEU A 161 -2.80 -9.23 -2.85
N LEU A 162 -1.67 -9.94 -2.78
CA LEU A 162 -1.60 -11.31 -2.26
C LEU A 162 -1.96 -11.38 -0.78
N GLY A 163 -1.40 -10.49 0.04
CA GLY A 163 -1.70 -10.43 1.48
C GLY A 163 -3.15 -10.09 1.76
N TRP A 164 -3.74 -9.17 0.97
CA TRP A 164 -5.15 -8.84 1.06
C TRP A 164 -6.05 -10.01 0.61
N ALA A 165 -5.71 -10.65 -0.52
CA ALA A 165 -6.45 -11.79 -1.05
C ALA A 165 -6.47 -12.99 -0.10
N GLU A 166 -5.39 -13.22 0.64
CA GLU A 166 -5.35 -14.28 1.65
C GLU A 166 -6.28 -13.98 2.81
N ASN A 167 -6.31 -12.74 3.28
CA ASN A 167 -7.25 -12.34 4.33
C ASN A 167 -8.70 -12.54 3.89
N GLU A 168 -9.04 -12.12 2.67
CA GLU A 168 -10.37 -12.31 2.09
C GLU A 168 -10.76 -13.79 1.94
N LYS A 169 -9.81 -14.62 1.51
CA LYS A 169 -10.00 -16.06 1.41
C LYS A 169 -10.28 -16.67 2.80
N ASN A 170 -9.50 -16.32 3.81
CA ASN A 170 -9.63 -16.83 5.17
C ASN A 170 -10.96 -16.40 5.78
N PHE A 171 -11.35 -15.14 5.62
CA PHE A 171 -12.67 -14.64 6.05
C PHE A 171 -13.82 -15.43 5.44
N MET A 172 -13.76 -15.79 4.15
CA MET A 172 -14.79 -16.63 3.51
C MET A 172 -14.79 -18.07 4.03
N LEU A 173 -13.64 -18.61 4.39
CA LEU A 173 -13.55 -19.95 5.00
C LEU A 173 -14.17 -19.96 6.40
N ASP A 174 -13.95 -18.91 7.19
CA ASP A 174 -14.54 -18.76 8.53
C ASP A 174 -16.07 -18.63 8.45
N ILE A 175 -16.60 -17.82 7.55
CA ILE A 175 -18.04 -17.71 7.29
C ILE A 175 -18.61 -19.06 6.88
N ARG A 176 -17.94 -19.82 6.02
CA ARG A 176 -18.37 -21.17 5.64
C ARG A 176 -18.46 -22.10 6.85
N GLY A 177 -17.50 -22.02 7.78
CA GLY A 177 -17.52 -22.79 9.02
C GLY A 177 -18.74 -22.48 9.89
N ILE A 178 -19.18 -21.22 9.90
CA ILE A 178 -20.35 -20.76 10.67
C ILE A 178 -21.68 -21.13 9.98
N LEU A 179 -21.73 -21.08 8.65
CA LEU A 179 -22.96 -21.29 7.86
C LEU A 179 -23.26 -22.75 7.52
N THR A 180 -22.47 -23.74 7.97
CA THR A 180 -22.73 -25.16 7.72
C THR A 180 -23.93 -25.71 8.49
N ASP A 181 -24.55 -24.92 9.37
CA ASP A 181 -25.76 -25.30 10.09
C ASP A 181 -27.03 -24.70 9.44
N THR A 182 -27.68 -25.50 8.65
CA THR A 182 -29.10 -25.72 8.37
C THR A 182 -29.93 -24.80 7.47
N ASP A 183 -29.66 -23.53 7.17
CA ASP A 183 -30.74 -22.72 6.57
C ASP A 183 -30.45 -21.85 5.33
N PHE A 184 -29.30 -21.93 4.68
CA PHE A 184 -29.04 -21.11 3.49
C PHE A 184 -28.87 -21.90 2.19
N LYS A 185 -30.01 -22.22 1.55
CA LYS A 185 -30.06 -22.81 0.19
C LYS A 185 -29.92 -21.77 -0.95
N LEU A 186 -29.66 -20.52 -0.71
CA LEU A 186 -29.83 -19.46 -1.73
C LEU A 186 -28.59 -19.01 -2.49
N HIS A 187 -27.39 -19.16 -1.98
CA HIS A 187 -26.15 -19.01 -2.78
C HIS A 187 -25.11 -19.99 -2.22
N SER A 188 -24.60 -20.87 -3.08
CA SER A 188 -23.63 -21.87 -2.65
C SER A 188 -22.34 -21.19 -2.14
N PRO A 189 -22.06 -21.17 -0.82
CA PRO A 189 -20.81 -20.64 -0.28
C PRO A 189 -19.58 -21.29 -0.90
N ALA A 190 -19.75 -22.53 -1.40
CA ALA A 190 -18.70 -23.28 -2.08
C ALA A 190 -18.21 -22.60 -3.37
N ASN A 191 -19.09 -21.96 -4.14
CA ASN A 191 -18.70 -21.25 -5.36
C ASN A 191 -17.93 -19.97 -5.06
N SER A 192 -18.33 -19.23 -4.02
CA SER A 192 -17.62 -18.02 -3.58
C SER A 192 -16.22 -18.35 -3.04
N VAL A 193 -16.09 -19.40 -2.23
CA VAL A 193 -14.78 -19.87 -1.74
C VAL A 193 -13.90 -20.34 -2.89
N ARG A 194 -14.46 -21.07 -3.86
CA ARG A 194 -13.73 -21.54 -5.03
C ARG A 194 -13.23 -20.35 -5.87
N ALA A 195 -14.09 -19.40 -6.19
CA ALA A 195 -13.74 -18.22 -6.97
C ALA A 195 -12.64 -17.39 -6.27
N LYS A 196 -12.74 -17.17 -4.95
CA LYS A 196 -11.71 -16.46 -4.17
C LYS A 196 -10.40 -17.25 -4.09
N THR A 197 -10.47 -18.59 -4.01
CA THR A 197 -9.27 -19.43 -4.04
C THR A 197 -8.57 -19.39 -5.41
N GLU A 198 -9.33 -19.50 -6.49
CA GLU A 198 -8.81 -19.38 -7.87
C GLU A 198 -8.20 -17.99 -8.10
N TRP A 199 -8.86 -16.92 -7.65
CA TRP A 199 -8.33 -15.57 -7.71
C TRP A 199 -7.02 -15.41 -6.94
N TYR A 200 -6.93 -15.93 -5.70
CA TYR A 200 -5.70 -15.94 -4.91
C TYR A 200 -4.55 -16.68 -5.63
N GLN A 201 -4.84 -17.85 -6.23
CA GLN A 201 -3.85 -18.59 -6.99
C GLN A 201 -3.34 -17.80 -8.22
N ASN A 202 -4.24 -17.14 -8.95
CA ASN A 202 -3.87 -16.32 -10.10
C ASN A 202 -2.95 -15.15 -9.70
N ILE A 203 -3.22 -14.49 -8.57
CA ILE A 203 -2.34 -13.44 -8.03
C ILE A 203 -0.96 -14.01 -7.71
N ARG A 204 -0.91 -15.16 -7.03
CA ARG A 204 0.34 -15.83 -6.66
C ARG A 204 1.16 -16.24 -7.87
N GLU A 205 0.53 -16.79 -8.89
CA GLU A 205 1.19 -17.15 -10.15
C GLU A 205 1.71 -15.91 -10.88
N GLY A 206 0.91 -14.85 -10.99
CA GLY A 206 1.32 -13.58 -11.56
C GLY A 206 2.51 -12.94 -10.82
N LEU A 207 2.53 -13.01 -9.49
CA LEU A 207 3.64 -12.55 -8.68
C LEU A 207 4.92 -13.35 -8.96
N ASN A 208 4.82 -14.69 -9.03
CA ASN A 208 5.94 -15.56 -9.37
C ASN A 208 6.52 -15.22 -10.75
N ASP A 209 5.67 -15.02 -11.75
CA ASP A 209 6.09 -14.65 -13.11
C ASP A 209 6.83 -13.31 -13.14
N LEU A 210 6.31 -12.29 -12.45
CA LEU A 210 6.96 -10.98 -12.35
C LEU A 210 8.34 -11.09 -11.70
N THR A 211 8.45 -11.89 -10.67
CA THR A 211 9.69 -12.04 -9.92
C THR A 211 10.73 -12.84 -10.68
N GLN A 212 10.30 -13.90 -11.37
CA GLN A 212 11.18 -14.65 -12.27
C GLN A 212 11.71 -13.76 -13.40
N LYS A 213 10.86 -12.94 -13.99
CA LYS A 213 11.27 -11.97 -15.03
C LYS A 213 12.30 -10.98 -14.48
N LEU A 214 12.08 -10.40 -13.29
CA LEU A 214 13.06 -9.50 -12.68
C LEU A 214 14.37 -10.23 -12.38
N SER A 215 14.31 -11.44 -11.81
CA SER A 215 15.50 -12.25 -11.53
C SER A 215 16.28 -12.57 -12.81
N TRP A 216 15.58 -12.90 -13.90
CA TRP A 216 16.20 -13.16 -15.19
C TRP A 216 16.84 -11.90 -15.80
N ASP A 217 16.16 -10.76 -15.73
CA ASP A 217 16.68 -9.47 -16.21
C ASP A 217 17.96 -9.09 -15.45
N LEU A 218 17.96 -9.25 -14.12
CA LEU A 218 19.12 -8.98 -13.28
C LEU A 218 20.29 -9.93 -13.60
N TRP A 219 20.00 -11.19 -13.88
CA TRP A 219 21.03 -12.20 -14.18
C TRP A 219 21.58 -12.09 -15.59
N SER A 220 20.74 -11.88 -16.60
CA SER A 220 21.15 -11.71 -18.02
C SER A 220 22.01 -10.47 -18.18
N GLY A 221 21.68 -9.39 -17.45
CA GLY A 221 22.54 -8.22 -17.37
C GLY A 221 23.94 -8.52 -16.81
N ALA A 222 24.06 -9.40 -15.82
CA ALA A 222 25.34 -9.80 -15.23
C ALA A 222 26.23 -10.63 -16.18
N ILE A 223 25.61 -11.42 -17.06
CA ILE A 223 26.35 -12.24 -18.05
C ILE A 223 26.80 -11.42 -19.27
N GLY A 224 25.97 -10.46 -19.73
CA GLY A 224 26.31 -9.59 -20.85
C GLY A 224 27.53 -8.70 -20.62
N GLY A 225 27.94 -8.49 -19.37
CA GLY A 225 29.16 -7.76 -19.00
C GLY A 225 30.46 -8.59 -19.08
N ARG A 226 30.40 -9.90 -19.17
CA ARG A 226 31.56 -10.73 -19.48
C ARG A 226 31.75 -10.73 -21.01
N GLN A 227 32.48 -9.76 -21.53
CA GLN A 227 33.11 -9.93 -22.83
C GLN A 227 33.95 -11.19 -22.74
N ILE A 228 33.57 -12.22 -23.49
CA ILE A 228 34.43 -13.35 -23.77
C ILE A 228 35.63 -12.73 -24.49
N GLY A 229 36.72 -12.53 -23.73
CA GLY A 229 37.97 -12.04 -24.29
C GLY A 229 38.40 -12.96 -25.44
N LYS A 230 38.62 -12.33 -26.58
CA LYS A 230 39.29 -12.96 -27.72
C LYS A 230 40.76 -13.21 -27.37
#